data_2404eaa3cf70228a24a9634373c7e74c
#
_entry.id   2404eaa3cf70228a24a9634373c7e74c
#
_cell.length_a   1.000
_cell.length_b   1.000
_cell.length_c   1.000
_cell.angle_alpha   90.00
_cell.angle_beta   90.00
_cell.angle_gamma   90.00
#
_symmetry.space_group_name_H-M   'P 1'
#
loop_
_entity.id
_entity.type
_entity.pdbx_description
1 polymer ?
#
loop_
_entity_poly.entity_id
_entity_poly.type
_entity_poly.pdbx_seq_one_letter_code
_entity_poly.pdbx_strand_id
1 'polypeptide(L)'
;KSYWLRLESGELTKEQVTVGRFRTLFEELGIIHVAPEQVNADYQRELGNVFFYMEDAEELVTQLKEKGYRQYVVTNGVNSTQASKMKLSGLDKIMDGVFVSELMGYPKPRKEYFDACFAAMPGVTRGECILVGDSLTSDMRGAQNAGVASCWFNPTGRAKDVEVRTDYEIRRLEELLAILEPSKK
;
A
#
# COMPACT_ATOMS: atom_id res chain seq x y z
N LYS A 1 -12.60 -1.38 9.00
CA LYS A 1 -12.52 -2.16 7.73
C LYS A 1 -13.52 -1.64 6.68
N SER A 2 -14.76 -1.29 7.05
CA SER A 2 -15.77 -0.83 6.10
C SER A 2 -15.43 0.50 5.40
N TYR A 3 -14.82 1.46 6.08
CA TYR A 3 -14.48 2.76 5.49
C TYR A 3 -13.48 2.65 4.31
N TRP A 4 -12.43 1.86 4.44
CA TRP A 4 -11.46 1.66 3.37
C TRP A 4 -12.06 0.94 2.17
N LEU A 5 -12.92 -0.06 2.36
CA LEU A 5 -13.63 -0.72 1.27
C LEU A 5 -14.53 0.25 0.50
N ARG A 6 -15.16 1.20 1.19
CA ARG A 6 -15.98 2.25 0.57
C ARG A 6 -15.16 3.28 -0.20
N LEU A 7 -13.90 3.53 0.20
CA LEU A 7 -12.95 4.30 -0.62
C LEU A 7 -12.58 3.53 -1.89
N GLU A 8 -12.26 2.24 -1.74
CA GLU A 8 -11.87 1.36 -2.85
C GLU A 8 -13.00 1.22 -3.89
N SER A 9 -14.27 1.22 -3.45
CA SER A 9 -15.43 1.23 -4.33
C SER A 9 -15.77 2.61 -4.92
N GLY A 10 -15.11 3.67 -4.44
CA GLY A 10 -15.39 5.05 -4.85
C GLY A 10 -16.62 5.68 -4.19
N GLU A 11 -17.19 5.04 -3.17
CA GLU A 11 -18.35 5.52 -2.42
C GLU A 11 -18.00 6.70 -1.50
N LEU A 12 -16.81 6.67 -0.93
CA LEU A 12 -16.28 7.69 -0.03
C LEU A 12 -15.00 8.31 -0.57
N THR A 13 -14.82 9.59 -0.29
CA THR A 13 -13.54 10.26 -0.48
C THR A 13 -12.54 9.89 0.62
N LYS A 14 -11.26 10.18 0.41
CA LYS A 14 -10.20 9.98 1.42
C LYS A 14 -10.53 10.73 2.71
N GLU A 15 -10.95 11.97 2.62
CA GLU A 15 -11.31 12.79 3.79
C GLU A 15 -12.48 12.17 4.56
N GLN A 16 -13.53 11.74 3.86
CA GLN A 16 -14.66 11.05 4.47
C GLN A 16 -14.24 9.75 5.19
N VAL A 17 -13.23 9.05 4.68
CA VAL A 17 -12.68 7.86 5.34
C VAL A 17 -11.86 8.23 6.57
N THR A 18 -10.92 9.16 6.44
CA THR A 18 -9.96 9.46 7.51
C THR A 18 -10.60 10.20 8.69
N VAL A 19 -11.49 11.15 8.42
CA VAL A 19 -12.24 11.91 9.44
C VAL A 19 -13.50 11.16 9.88
N GLY A 20 -14.25 10.57 8.95
CA GLY A 20 -15.52 9.92 9.22
C GLY A 20 -15.44 8.80 10.25
N ARG A 21 -14.34 8.03 10.26
CA ARG A 21 -14.11 6.99 11.28
C ARG A 21 -14.05 7.55 12.71
N PHE A 22 -13.46 8.73 12.90
CA PHE A 22 -13.45 9.40 14.22
C PHE A 22 -14.82 9.98 14.57
N ARG A 23 -15.52 10.55 13.59
CA ARG A 23 -16.88 11.06 13.78
C ARG A 23 -17.82 9.97 14.26
N THR A 24 -17.87 8.83 13.57
CA THR A 24 -18.68 7.68 13.97
C THR A 24 -18.29 7.16 15.36
N LEU A 25 -17.01 7.04 15.65
CA LEU A 25 -16.54 6.62 16.97
C LEU A 25 -16.99 7.59 18.08
N PHE A 26 -16.91 8.90 17.83
CA PHE A 26 -17.31 9.91 18.81
C PHE A 26 -18.82 9.94 19.03
N GLU A 27 -19.60 9.75 17.97
CA GLU A 27 -21.06 9.59 18.06
C GLU A 27 -21.43 8.37 18.90
N GLU A 28 -20.80 7.22 18.66
CA GLU A 28 -21.02 5.98 19.42
C GLU A 28 -20.63 6.10 20.90
N LEU A 29 -19.61 6.88 21.22
CA LEU A 29 -19.12 7.10 22.59
C LEU A 29 -19.71 8.33 23.28
N GLY A 30 -20.58 9.12 22.62
CA GLY A 30 -21.15 10.35 23.17
C GLY A 30 -20.12 11.47 23.37
N ILE A 31 -19.03 11.49 22.61
CA ILE A 31 -17.98 12.53 22.68
C ILE A 31 -18.42 13.71 21.82
N ILE A 32 -18.79 14.82 22.44
CA ILE A 32 -19.33 16.01 21.75
C ILE A 32 -18.41 17.23 21.78
N HIS A 33 -17.33 17.17 22.54
CA HIS A 33 -16.45 18.32 22.80
C HIS A 33 -15.10 18.25 22.07
N VAL A 34 -14.91 17.25 21.20
CA VAL A 34 -13.69 17.05 20.43
C VAL A 34 -14.02 17.03 18.95
N ALA A 35 -13.33 17.83 18.16
CA ALA A 35 -13.52 17.88 16.70
C ALA A 35 -12.85 16.67 16.04
N PRO A 36 -13.57 15.81 15.28
CA PRO A 36 -13.00 14.66 14.58
C PRO A 36 -11.89 15.06 13.61
N GLU A 37 -12.00 16.23 12.98
CA GLU A 37 -11.01 16.81 12.06
C GLU A 37 -9.68 17.06 12.75
N GLN A 38 -9.70 17.65 13.96
CA GLN A 38 -8.50 17.90 14.74
C GLN A 38 -7.83 16.59 15.17
N VAL A 39 -8.61 15.63 15.64
CA VAL A 39 -8.07 14.31 16.03
C VAL A 39 -7.47 13.58 14.85
N ASN A 40 -8.11 13.66 13.67
CA ASN A 40 -7.51 13.08 12.45
C ASN A 40 -6.19 13.77 12.09
N ALA A 41 -6.12 15.09 12.15
CA ALA A 41 -4.90 15.85 11.86
C ALA A 41 -3.75 15.44 12.78
N ASP A 42 -4.02 15.38 14.09
CA ASP A 42 -3.04 14.96 15.09
C ASP A 42 -2.62 13.49 14.89
N TYR A 43 -3.60 12.61 14.65
CA TYR A 43 -3.32 11.20 14.35
C TYR A 43 -2.43 11.02 13.12
N GLN A 44 -2.71 11.72 12.01
CA GLN A 44 -1.92 11.61 10.79
C GLN A 44 -0.49 12.15 11.00
N ARG A 45 -0.34 13.24 11.76
CA ARG A 45 0.95 13.81 12.11
C ARG A 45 1.78 12.82 12.93
N GLU A 46 1.21 12.30 14.02
CA GLU A 46 1.91 11.36 14.89
C GLU A 46 2.20 10.02 14.18
N LEU A 47 1.27 9.55 13.35
CA LEU A 47 1.50 8.36 12.51
C LEU A 47 2.65 8.56 11.51
N GLY A 48 2.86 9.80 11.05
CA GLY A 48 3.99 10.15 10.19
C GLY A 48 5.33 10.21 10.90
N ASN A 49 5.33 10.40 12.23
CA ASN A 49 6.53 10.52 13.06
C ASN A 49 7.08 9.19 13.57
N VAL A 50 6.42 8.08 13.27
CA VAL A 50 6.84 6.76 13.71
C VAL A 50 6.84 5.77 12.56
N PHE A 51 7.82 4.88 12.55
CA PHE A 51 7.81 3.71 11.67
C PHE A 51 8.45 2.52 12.39
N PHE A 52 8.08 1.34 11.94
CA PHE A 52 8.73 0.09 12.30
C PHE A 52 8.82 -0.74 11.03
N TYR A 53 10.01 -1.26 10.75
CA TYR A 53 10.13 -2.25 9.71
C TYR A 53 9.41 -3.54 10.10
N MET A 54 8.76 -4.16 9.15
CA MET A 54 8.43 -5.58 9.28
C MET A 54 9.73 -6.38 9.35
N GLU A 55 9.70 -7.55 9.97
CA GLU A 55 10.85 -8.45 10.02
C GLU A 55 11.44 -8.64 8.61
N ASP A 56 12.76 -8.52 8.50
CA ASP A 56 13.56 -8.65 7.27
C ASP A 56 13.26 -7.63 6.14
N ALA A 57 12.36 -6.65 6.34
CA ALA A 57 11.95 -5.73 5.28
C ALA A 57 13.09 -4.81 4.81
N GLU A 58 13.88 -4.26 5.74
CA GLU A 58 15.01 -3.38 5.41
C GLU A 58 16.09 -4.11 4.64
N GLU A 59 16.41 -5.33 5.08
CA GLU A 59 17.41 -6.18 4.41
C GLU A 59 16.92 -6.56 3.01
N LEU A 60 15.68 -6.99 2.87
CA LEU A 60 15.09 -7.36 1.57
C LEU A 60 15.16 -6.22 0.56
N VAL A 61 14.68 -5.00 0.91
CA VAL A 61 14.65 -3.88 -0.05
C VAL A 61 16.07 -3.43 -0.43
N THR A 62 17.03 -3.55 0.49
CA THR A 62 18.44 -3.28 0.23
C THR A 62 19.02 -4.30 -0.74
N GLN A 63 18.83 -5.59 -0.49
CA GLN A 63 19.28 -6.67 -1.38
C GLN A 63 18.66 -6.56 -2.78
N LEU A 64 17.38 -6.24 -2.88
CA LEU A 64 16.72 -6.04 -4.17
C LEU A 64 17.34 -4.89 -4.95
N LYS A 65 17.69 -3.79 -4.28
CA LYS A 65 18.37 -2.66 -4.91
C LYS A 65 19.78 -3.06 -5.42
N GLU A 66 20.54 -3.76 -4.60
CA GLU A 66 21.87 -4.26 -4.96
C GLU A 66 21.84 -5.23 -6.16
N LYS A 67 20.77 -6.03 -6.26
CA LYS A 67 20.51 -6.92 -7.41
C LYS A 67 19.98 -6.17 -8.64
N GLY A 68 19.77 -4.86 -8.57
CA GLY A 68 19.34 -4.02 -9.70
C GLY A 68 17.82 -4.00 -9.94
N TYR A 69 17.00 -4.49 -9.00
CA TYR A 69 15.55 -4.35 -9.09
C TYR A 69 15.13 -2.91 -8.84
N ARG A 70 14.24 -2.40 -9.69
CA ARG A 70 13.56 -1.13 -9.46
C ARG A 70 12.40 -1.34 -8.50
N GLN A 71 12.31 -0.51 -7.49
CA GLN A 71 11.37 -0.66 -6.40
C GLN A 71 10.48 0.58 -6.25
N TYR A 72 9.18 0.39 -6.19
CA TYR A 72 8.21 1.47 -6.10
C TYR A 72 7.22 1.22 -4.97
N VAL A 73 6.87 2.26 -4.25
CA VAL A 73 5.79 2.21 -3.25
C VAL A 73 4.47 2.64 -3.88
N VAL A 74 3.43 1.84 -3.70
CA VAL A 74 2.06 2.15 -4.12
C VAL A 74 1.13 2.15 -2.91
N THR A 75 0.45 3.28 -2.62
CA THR A 75 -0.27 3.42 -1.36
C THR A 75 -1.57 4.22 -1.48
N ASN A 76 -2.60 3.76 -0.73
CA ASN A 76 -3.82 4.53 -0.46
C ASN A 76 -3.69 5.41 0.80
N GLY A 77 -2.52 5.51 1.41
CA GLY A 77 -2.26 6.34 2.59
C GLY A 77 -2.40 7.84 2.34
N VAL A 78 -2.34 8.62 3.41
CA VAL A 78 -2.33 10.10 3.34
C VAL A 78 -0.95 10.57 2.90
N ASN A 79 -0.89 11.47 1.91
CA ASN A 79 0.37 11.87 1.29
C ASN A 79 1.39 12.43 2.28
N SER A 80 1.01 13.35 3.17
CA SER A 80 1.91 13.92 4.17
C SER A 80 2.47 12.87 5.12
N THR A 81 1.63 11.94 5.58
CA THR A 81 2.03 10.83 6.44
C THR A 81 3.01 9.89 5.74
N GLN A 82 2.73 9.52 4.48
CA GLN A 82 3.61 8.65 3.70
C GLN A 82 4.95 9.32 3.41
N ALA A 83 4.96 10.61 3.04
CA ALA A 83 6.19 11.36 2.80
C ALA A 83 7.08 11.44 4.05
N SER A 84 6.48 11.66 5.23
CA SER A 84 7.22 11.65 6.50
C SER A 84 7.80 10.27 6.81
N LYS A 85 7.01 9.20 6.66
CA LYS A 85 7.47 7.81 6.87
C LYS A 85 8.61 7.42 5.93
N MET A 86 8.51 7.76 4.65
CA MET A 86 9.57 7.48 3.67
C MET A 86 10.91 8.12 4.07
N LYS A 87 10.88 9.39 4.51
CA LYS A 87 12.07 10.09 4.99
C LYS A 87 12.61 9.50 6.29
N LEU A 88 11.73 9.25 7.26
CA LEU A 88 12.12 8.77 8.58
C LEU A 88 12.73 7.36 8.51
N SER A 89 12.20 6.51 7.64
CA SER A 89 12.71 5.15 7.41
C SER A 89 13.93 5.09 6.49
N GLY A 90 14.26 6.16 5.77
CA GLY A 90 15.29 6.16 4.75
C GLY A 90 14.90 5.46 3.44
N LEU A 91 13.66 4.97 3.33
CA LEU A 91 13.16 4.31 2.11
C LEU A 91 13.10 5.26 0.90
N ASP A 92 13.05 6.57 1.12
CA ASP A 92 13.17 7.58 0.05
C ASP A 92 14.49 7.52 -0.72
N LYS A 93 15.54 6.90 -0.13
CA LYS A 93 16.86 6.68 -0.77
C LYS A 93 16.96 5.32 -1.48
N ILE A 94 16.07 4.40 -1.13
CA ILE A 94 16.06 3.03 -1.67
C ILE A 94 15.08 2.92 -2.83
N MET A 95 13.86 3.46 -2.65
CA MET A 95 12.78 3.35 -3.63
C MET A 95 12.99 4.29 -4.83
N ASP A 96 12.70 3.79 -6.02
CA ASP A 96 12.80 4.54 -7.27
C ASP A 96 11.59 5.47 -7.48
N GLY A 97 10.52 5.30 -6.71
CA GLY A 97 9.35 6.19 -6.71
C GLY A 97 8.30 5.80 -5.68
N VAL A 98 7.46 6.77 -5.34
CA VAL A 98 6.35 6.62 -4.39
C VAL A 98 5.09 7.17 -5.02
N PHE A 99 4.10 6.31 -5.22
CA PHE A 99 2.82 6.64 -5.82
C PHE A 99 1.73 6.65 -4.76
N VAL A 100 1.32 7.83 -4.36
CA VAL A 100 0.24 8.04 -3.39
C VAL A 100 -1.05 8.31 -4.14
N SER A 101 -2.13 7.62 -3.78
CA SER A 101 -3.42 7.72 -4.47
C SER A 101 -3.98 9.14 -4.56
N GLU A 102 -3.69 10.00 -3.59
CA GLU A 102 -4.08 11.41 -3.60
C GLU A 102 -3.42 12.17 -4.76
N LEU A 103 -2.17 11.85 -5.09
CA LEU A 103 -1.41 12.48 -6.18
C LEU A 103 -1.74 11.86 -7.55
N MET A 104 -2.11 10.58 -7.55
CA MET A 104 -2.46 9.84 -8.77
C MET A 104 -3.92 10.07 -9.20
N GLY A 105 -4.76 10.68 -8.34
CA GLY A 105 -6.15 10.98 -8.63
C GLY A 105 -7.13 9.81 -8.45
N TYR A 106 -6.63 8.60 -8.21
CA TYR A 106 -7.42 7.38 -8.08
C TYR A 106 -6.87 6.50 -6.95
N PRO A 107 -7.71 5.81 -6.15
CA PRO A 107 -7.25 4.83 -5.18
C PRO A 107 -7.03 3.45 -5.82
N LYS A 108 -6.17 2.62 -5.21
CA LYS A 108 -6.20 1.17 -5.43
C LYS A 108 -7.56 0.62 -4.98
N PRO A 109 -8.16 -0.35 -5.67
CA PRO A 109 -7.64 -1.20 -6.75
C PRO A 109 -7.95 -0.69 -8.17
N ARG A 110 -8.32 0.58 -8.35
CA ARG A 110 -8.75 1.10 -9.65
C ARG A 110 -7.63 0.98 -10.68
N LYS A 111 -8.00 0.53 -11.89
CA LYS A 111 -7.04 0.38 -13.00
C LYS A 111 -6.37 1.71 -13.34
N GLU A 112 -7.11 2.82 -13.28
CA GLU A 112 -6.63 4.17 -13.59
C GLU A 112 -5.48 4.60 -12.67
N TYR A 113 -5.48 4.16 -11.40
CA TYR A 113 -4.36 4.38 -10.48
C TYR A 113 -3.07 3.76 -11.02
N PHE A 114 -3.13 2.48 -11.42
CA PHE A 114 -1.96 1.78 -11.95
C PHE A 114 -1.55 2.30 -13.33
N ASP A 115 -2.51 2.70 -14.18
CA ASP A 115 -2.19 3.34 -15.46
C ASP A 115 -1.39 4.63 -15.24
N ALA A 116 -1.77 5.46 -14.27
CA ALA A 116 -1.03 6.66 -13.89
C ALA A 116 0.37 6.33 -13.31
N CYS A 117 0.48 5.28 -12.48
CA CYS A 117 1.77 4.83 -11.97
C CYS A 117 2.70 4.40 -13.11
N PHE A 118 2.23 3.57 -14.04
CA PHE A 118 3.02 3.11 -15.19
C PHE A 118 3.41 4.24 -16.13
N ALA A 119 2.56 5.25 -16.32
CA ALA A 119 2.91 6.45 -17.08
C ALA A 119 4.08 7.23 -16.46
N ALA A 120 4.26 7.14 -15.15
CA ALA A 120 5.35 7.77 -14.41
C ALA A 120 6.60 6.86 -14.22
N MET A 121 6.58 5.64 -14.74
CA MET A 121 7.68 4.67 -14.68
C MET A 121 8.26 4.39 -16.08
N PRO A 122 9.12 5.28 -16.63
CA PRO A 122 9.61 5.12 -17.99
C PRO A 122 10.40 3.81 -18.16
N GLY A 123 10.07 3.08 -19.23
CA GLY A 123 10.73 1.83 -19.58
C GLY A 123 10.39 0.64 -18.65
N VAL A 124 9.35 0.74 -17.82
CA VAL A 124 8.82 -0.38 -17.04
C VAL A 124 7.59 -0.94 -17.73
N THR A 125 7.57 -2.24 -17.97
CA THR A 125 6.40 -2.94 -18.51
C THR A 125 5.67 -3.72 -17.42
N ARG A 126 4.36 -3.95 -17.63
CA ARG A 126 3.54 -4.68 -16.64
C ARG A 126 3.99 -6.11 -16.44
N GLY A 127 4.47 -6.76 -17.51
CA GLY A 127 4.95 -8.15 -17.48
C GLY A 127 6.25 -8.35 -16.71
N GLU A 128 6.98 -7.27 -16.41
CA GLU A 128 8.23 -7.27 -15.63
C GLU A 128 8.02 -6.91 -14.16
N CYS A 129 6.77 -6.67 -13.76
CA CYS A 129 6.43 -6.21 -12.42
C CYS A 129 5.71 -7.29 -11.62
N ILE A 130 5.97 -7.27 -10.32
CA ILE A 130 5.19 -7.99 -9.32
C ILE A 130 4.71 -7.00 -8.27
N LEU A 131 3.42 -7.04 -7.92
CA LEU A 131 2.85 -6.26 -6.84
C LEU A 131 2.82 -7.11 -5.57
N VAL A 132 3.56 -6.69 -4.56
CA VAL A 132 3.58 -7.32 -3.23
C VAL A 132 2.70 -6.49 -2.29
N GLY A 133 1.78 -7.13 -1.58
CA GLY A 133 0.91 -6.42 -0.64
C GLY A 133 0.08 -7.37 0.22
N ASP A 134 -0.51 -6.84 1.29
CA ASP A 134 -1.27 -7.61 2.27
C ASP A 134 -2.79 -7.58 2.06
N SER A 135 -3.28 -6.61 1.27
CA SER A 135 -4.70 -6.44 1.04
C SER A 135 -5.19 -7.20 -0.18
N LEU A 136 -6.14 -8.14 0.03
CA LEU A 136 -6.81 -8.84 -1.07
C LEU A 136 -7.66 -7.89 -1.91
N THR A 137 -8.30 -6.88 -1.29
CA THR A 137 -9.25 -5.98 -1.95
C THR A 137 -8.56 -4.81 -2.67
N SER A 138 -7.44 -4.30 -2.18
CA SER A 138 -6.73 -3.19 -2.81
C SER A 138 -5.49 -3.61 -3.59
N ASP A 139 -4.62 -4.46 -3.00
CA ASP A 139 -3.36 -4.84 -3.65
C ASP A 139 -3.57 -5.98 -4.66
N MET A 140 -4.09 -7.10 -4.22
CA MET A 140 -4.25 -8.27 -5.12
C MET A 140 -5.28 -8.00 -6.21
N ARG A 141 -6.41 -7.39 -5.85
CA ARG A 141 -7.39 -6.92 -6.85
C ARG A 141 -6.80 -5.86 -7.77
N GLY A 142 -5.96 -4.98 -7.22
CA GLY A 142 -5.24 -3.96 -7.98
C GLY A 142 -4.27 -4.57 -8.99
N ALA A 143 -3.47 -5.55 -8.59
CA ALA A 143 -2.59 -6.28 -9.49
C ALA A 143 -3.36 -6.96 -10.64
N GLN A 144 -4.47 -7.62 -10.33
CA GLN A 144 -5.36 -8.22 -11.32
C GLN A 144 -5.89 -7.19 -12.31
N ASN A 145 -6.39 -6.03 -11.83
CA ASN A 145 -6.92 -4.96 -12.66
C ASN A 145 -5.82 -4.29 -13.53
N ALA A 146 -4.60 -4.25 -13.00
CA ALA A 146 -3.44 -3.72 -13.70
C ALA A 146 -2.81 -4.69 -14.71
N GLY A 147 -3.12 -5.98 -14.64
CA GLY A 147 -2.43 -7.01 -15.44
C GLY A 147 -0.98 -7.22 -15.01
N VAL A 148 -0.71 -7.16 -13.71
CA VAL A 148 0.61 -7.32 -13.06
C VAL A 148 0.59 -8.61 -12.23
N ALA A 149 1.70 -9.31 -12.15
CA ALA A 149 1.84 -10.45 -11.25
C ALA A 149 1.61 -10.02 -9.79
N SER A 150 0.95 -10.87 -9.01
CA SER A 150 0.54 -10.58 -7.64
C SER A 150 1.23 -11.50 -6.64
N CYS A 151 1.71 -10.94 -5.53
CA CYS A 151 2.27 -11.66 -4.41
C CYS A 151 1.57 -11.23 -3.12
N TRP A 152 0.75 -12.10 -2.58
CA TRP A 152 0.03 -11.82 -1.35
C TRP A 152 0.92 -12.06 -0.13
N PHE A 153 1.25 -11.00 0.60
CA PHE A 153 1.92 -11.09 1.89
C PHE A 153 0.90 -11.43 2.98
N ASN A 154 0.96 -12.68 3.48
CA ASN A 154 0.02 -13.25 4.42
C ASN A 154 0.73 -13.86 5.64
N PRO A 155 1.38 -13.04 6.50
CA PRO A 155 2.20 -13.54 7.60
C PRO A 155 1.43 -14.37 8.63
N THR A 156 0.12 -14.15 8.76
CA THR A 156 -0.75 -14.88 9.70
C THR A 156 -1.39 -16.14 9.12
N GLY A 157 -1.22 -16.39 7.81
CA GLY A 157 -1.83 -17.53 7.15
C GLY A 157 -3.36 -17.50 7.13
N ARG A 158 -3.96 -16.30 7.07
CA ARG A 158 -5.42 -16.15 7.03
C ARG A 158 -6.01 -16.72 5.75
N ALA A 159 -7.21 -17.28 5.81
CA ALA A 159 -7.93 -17.69 4.62
C ALA A 159 -8.32 -16.50 3.74
N LYS A 160 -8.44 -16.71 2.43
CA LYS A 160 -8.99 -15.71 1.52
C LYS A 160 -10.48 -15.51 1.82
N ASP A 161 -10.84 -14.30 2.20
CA ASP A 161 -12.22 -13.89 2.50
C ASP A 161 -12.91 -13.19 1.32
N VAL A 162 -12.20 -13.06 0.20
CA VAL A 162 -12.70 -12.52 -1.06
C VAL A 162 -12.18 -13.34 -2.25
N GLU A 163 -12.99 -13.44 -3.29
CA GLU A 163 -12.59 -14.08 -4.53
C GLU A 163 -11.69 -13.14 -5.35
N VAL A 164 -10.39 -13.40 -5.27
CA VAL A 164 -9.35 -12.68 -6.03
C VAL A 164 -8.21 -13.64 -6.35
N ARG A 165 -7.72 -13.56 -7.59
CA ARG A 165 -6.53 -14.32 -8.00
C ARG A 165 -5.30 -13.76 -7.30
N THR A 166 -4.45 -14.66 -6.82
CA THR A 166 -3.08 -14.37 -6.39
C THR A 166 -2.15 -15.34 -7.09
N ASP A 167 -1.09 -14.83 -7.71
CA ASP A 167 -0.11 -15.68 -8.40
C ASP A 167 0.84 -16.33 -7.41
N TYR A 168 1.19 -15.60 -6.35
CA TYR A 168 2.03 -16.07 -5.24
C TYR A 168 1.41 -15.68 -3.90
N GLU A 169 1.77 -16.45 -2.86
CA GLU A 169 1.50 -16.14 -1.46
C GLU A 169 2.77 -16.39 -0.66
N ILE A 170 3.15 -15.43 0.18
CA ILE A 170 4.31 -15.52 1.07
C ILE A 170 3.91 -15.18 2.50
N ARG A 171 4.57 -15.77 3.47
CA ARG A 171 4.39 -15.49 4.90
C ARG A 171 5.51 -14.64 5.49
N ARG A 172 6.70 -14.73 4.90
CA ARG A 172 7.88 -13.95 5.23
C ARG A 172 8.34 -13.19 3.99
N LEU A 173 8.80 -11.98 4.18
CA LEU A 173 9.18 -11.11 3.06
C LEU A 173 10.38 -11.67 2.28
N GLU A 174 11.32 -12.34 2.94
CA GLU A 174 12.48 -12.95 2.29
C GLU A 174 12.12 -14.02 1.24
N GLU A 175 10.95 -14.67 1.35
CA GLU A 175 10.47 -15.64 0.37
C GLU A 175 10.30 -15.03 -1.03
N LEU A 176 10.18 -13.71 -1.11
CA LEU A 176 10.10 -12.98 -2.38
C LEU A 176 11.36 -13.18 -3.24
N LEU A 177 12.53 -13.32 -2.62
CA LEU A 177 13.79 -13.53 -3.36
C LEU A 177 13.74 -14.79 -4.22
N ALA A 178 13.17 -15.88 -3.68
CA ALA A 178 13.04 -17.14 -4.42
C ALA A 178 12.05 -17.04 -5.60
N ILE A 179 11.05 -16.14 -5.50
CA ILE A 179 10.09 -15.89 -6.58
C ILE A 179 10.72 -15.06 -7.70
N LEU A 180 11.60 -14.12 -7.35
CA LEU A 180 12.24 -13.21 -8.29
C LEU A 180 13.48 -13.80 -8.96
N GLU A 181 14.13 -14.79 -8.37
CA GLU A 181 15.27 -15.45 -8.99
C GLU A 181 14.79 -16.35 -10.14
N PRO A 182 15.35 -16.20 -11.36
CA PRO A 182 15.00 -17.08 -12.44
C PRO A 182 15.36 -18.53 -12.03
N SER A 183 14.40 -19.45 -12.20
CA SER A 183 14.65 -20.87 -12.02
C SER A 183 15.91 -21.24 -12.84
N LYS A 184 16.99 -21.64 -12.18
CA LYS A 184 18.14 -22.21 -12.87
C LYS A 184 17.65 -23.43 -13.65
N LYS A 185 17.45 -23.26 -14.96
CA LYS A 185 17.23 -24.38 -15.89
C LYS A 185 18.55 -25.04 -16.20
#